data_f0fe8942f8ffc614b999118a0359d51e
#
_entry.id   f0fe8942f8ffc614b999118a0359d51e
#
_cell.length_a   1.000
_cell.length_b   1.000
_cell.length_c   1.000
_cell.angle_alpha   90.00
_cell.angle_beta   90.00
_cell.angle_gamma   90.00
#
_symmetry.space_group_name_H-M   'P 1'
#
loop_
_entity.id
_entity.type
_entity.pdbx_description
1 polymer ?
#
loop_
_entity_poly.entity_id
_entity_poly.type
_entity_poly.pdbx_seq_one_letter_code
_entity_poly.pdbx_strand_id
1 'polypeptide(L)'
;MKRGRLIERLLVMTDSLRLGLLAAYRKLMKPLVRVLIRNGVSFGELAEVLKNVFVEIAARDFQIEDRKISRSRIAIITGLTRKEVARQEDILRSGQALRMVSNLNRVTRVLQGWHSDPAFTGPYGMPLELPFESSSASSFAGLVRKHSGDMAPRAMLDELIRIGVVQQTAAGAFKVLAQAYIPRDFHPDALERFGEVVHDFICTYEFNMYKGPSPSRFERKVFADDGLREELMPAFDALLKAKGHAFLIEIHNWITAQESSVASTNKAKKRIKTGVGVYHFVSSSD
;
A
#
# COMPACT_ATOMS: atom_id res chain seq x y z
N MET A 1 -37.20 -2.05 32.41
CA MET A 1 -37.48 -1.81 30.98
C MET A 1 -36.67 -0.68 30.32
N LYS A 2 -36.37 0.47 30.97
CA LYS A 2 -35.64 1.59 30.33
C LYS A 2 -34.14 1.33 30.07
N ARG A 3 -33.44 0.59 30.98
CA ARG A 3 -32.01 0.25 30.81
C ARG A 3 -31.70 -0.68 29.62
N GLY A 4 -32.55 -1.67 29.35
CA GLY A 4 -32.35 -2.60 28.23
C GLY A 4 -32.42 -1.89 26.88
N ARG A 5 -33.41 -0.99 26.68
CA ARG A 5 -33.56 -0.20 25.46
C ARG A 5 -32.41 0.80 25.22
N LEU A 6 -31.78 1.31 26.26
CA LEU A 6 -30.62 2.20 26.14
C LEU A 6 -29.38 1.42 25.72
N ILE A 7 -29.15 0.24 26.29
CA ILE A 7 -28.05 -0.65 25.93
C ILE A 7 -28.19 -1.12 24.46
N GLU A 8 -29.39 -1.51 24.07
CA GLU A 8 -29.72 -1.94 22.72
C GLU A 8 -29.50 -0.81 21.70
N ARG A 9 -29.91 0.43 21.98
CA ARG A 9 -29.63 1.62 21.15
C ARG A 9 -28.14 1.94 21.08
N LEU A 10 -27.38 1.82 22.16
CA LEU A 10 -25.94 2.02 22.18
C LEU A 10 -25.22 0.94 21.34
N LEU A 11 -25.63 -0.32 21.44
CA LEU A 11 -25.08 -1.41 20.66
C LEU A 11 -25.35 -1.20 19.16
N VAL A 12 -26.58 -0.88 18.78
CA VAL A 12 -26.95 -0.59 17.38
C VAL A 12 -26.18 0.63 16.83
N MET A 13 -26.01 1.67 17.63
CA MET A 13 -25.23 2.85 17.25
C MET A 13 -23.74 2.52 17.07
N THR A 14 -23.19 1.68 17.94
CA THR A 14 -21.78 1.21 17.84
C THR A 14 -21.57 0.35 16.59
N ASP A 15 -22.50 -0.54 16.28
CA ASP A 15 -22.46 -1.37 15.08
C ASP A 15 -22.62 -0.52 13.80
N SER A 16 -23.50 0.48 13.80
CA SER A 16 -23.67 1.40 12.69
C SER A 16 -22.39 2.21 12.40
N LEU A 17 -21.74 2.73 13.44
CA LEU A 17 -20.46 3.44 13.31
C LEU A 17 -19.35 2.53 12.80
N ARG A 18 -19.28 1.30 13.30
CA ARG A 18 -18.31 0.29 12.87
C ARG A 18 -18.50 -0.07 11.41
N LEU A 19 -19.73 -0.31 10.97
CA LEU A 19 -20.05 -0.60 9.57
C LEU A 19 -19.73 0.60 8.66
N GLY A 20 -20.05 1.82 9.11
CA GLY A 20 -19.68 3.05 8.42
C GLY A 20 -18.17 3.20 8.23
N LEU A 21 -17.39 2.91 9.29
CA LEU A 21 -15.94 2.92 9.24
C LEU A 21 -15.40 1.89 8.24
N LEU A 22 -15.91 0.66 8.28
CA LEU A 22 -15.50 -0.39 7.33
C LEU A 22 -15.87 -0.04 5.88
N ALA A 23 -17.02 0.60 5.66
CA ALA A 23 -17.43 1.08 4.34
C ALA A 23 -16.50 2.19 3.83
N ALA A 24 -16.09 3.12 4.70
CA ALA A 24 -15.10 4.15 4.38
C ALA A 24 -13.73 3.54 4.02
N TYR A 25 -13.26 2.59 4.82
CA TYR A 25 -12.02 1.87 4.54
C TYR A 25 -12.10 1.08 3.22
N ARG A 26 -13.21 0.42 2.94
CA ARG A 26 -13.43 -0.27 1.66
C ARG A 26 -13.30 0.69 0.48
N LYS A 27 -13.86 1.90 0.59
CA LYS A 27 -13.76 2.93 -0.45
C LYS A 27 -12.31 3.40 -0.63
N LEU A 28 -11.61 3.66 0.48
CA LEU A 28 -10.21 4.06 0.51
C LEU A 28 -9.28 2.99 -0.10
N MET A 29 -9.52 1.71 0.24
CA MET A 29 -8.67 0.61 -0.20
C MET A 29 -8.79 0.29 -1.69
N LYS A 30 -9.90 0.60 -2.36
CA LYS A 30 -10.09 0.31 -3.80
C LYS A 30 -8.94 0.85 -4.68
N PRO A 31 -8.60 2.15 -4.66
CA PRO A 31 -7.48 2.68 -5.45
C PRO A 31 -6.12 2.14 -4.98
N LEU A 32 -5.91 1.96 -3.68
CA LEU A 32 -4.67 1.40 -3.15
C LEU A 32 -4.44 -0.04 -3.62
N VAL A 33 -5.46 -0.89 -3.52
CA VAL A 33 -5.40 -2.28 -4.00
C VAL A 33 -5.20 -2.34 -5.53
N ARG A 34 -5.78 -1.42 -6.29
CA ARG A 34 -5.53 -1.32 -7.74
C ARG A 34 -4.05 -1.07 -8.05
N VAL A 35 -3.39 -0.19 -7.30
CA VAL A 35 -1.94 0.05 -7.42
C VAL A 35 -1.16 -1.22 -7.08
N LEU A 36 -1.50 -1.90 -5.98
CA LEU A 36 -0.83 -3.15 -5.58
C LEU A 36 -0.96 -4.24 -6.64
N ILE A 37 -2.18 -4.48 -7.15
CA ILE A 37 -2.43 -5.50 -8.18
C ILE A 37 -1.67 -5.17 -9.48
N ARG A 38 -1.65 -3.90 -9.91
CA ARG A 38 -0.90 -3.46 -11.10
C ARG A 38 0.60 -3.71 -10.96
N ASN A 39 1.11 -3.67 -9.74
CA ASN A 39 2.51 -3.90 -9.41
C ASN A 39 2.81 -5.32 -8.91
N GLY A 40 1.90 -6.28 -9.12
CA GLY A 40 2.12 -7.68 -8.82
C GLY A 40 2.18 -8.01 -7.33
N VAL A 41 1.76 -7.10 -6.44
CA VAL A 41 1.71 -7.35 -5.00
C VAL A 41 0.46 -8.16 -4.67
N SER A 42 0.66 -9.31 -4.06
CA SER A 42 -0.42 -10.25 -3.71
C SER A 42 -1.16 -9.83 -2.43
N PHE A 43 -2.38 -10.36 -2.25
CA PHE A 43 -3.12 -10.20 -0.99
C PHE A 43 -2.32 -10.71 0.22
N GLY A 44 -1.60 -11.84 0.06
CA GLY A 44 -0.79 -12.41 1.15
C GLY A 44 0.31 -11.45 1.62
N GLU A 45 0.98 -10.77 0.69
CA GLU A 45 2.00 -9.76 1.01
C GLU A 45 1.39 -8.56 1.73
N LEU A 46 0.28 -8.02 1.22
CA LEU A 46 -0.44 -6.93 1.89
C LEU A 46 -0.92 -7.33 3.28
N ALA A 47 -1.47 -8.54 3.43
CA ALA A 47 -1.95 -9.03 4.72
C ALA A 47 -0.82 -9.11 5.76
N GLU A 48 0.39 -9.52 5.37
CA GLU A 48 1.55 -9.53 6.26
C GLU A 48 1.96 -8.11 6.67
N VAL A 49 2.00 -7.16 5.73
CA VAL A 49 2.25 -5.74 6.04
C VAL A 49 1.20 -5.21 7.01
N LEU A 50 -0.08 -5.50 6.78
CA LEU A 50 -1.16 -5.06 7.67
C LEU A 50 -1.03 -5.66 9.07
N LYS A 51 -0.74 -6.96 9.22
CA LYS A 51 -0.50 -7.57 10.54
C LYS A 51 0.63 -6.86 11.29
N ASN A 52 1.71 -6.54 10.58
CA ASN A 52 2.85 -5.84 11.14
C ASN A 52 2.47 -4.45 11.64
N VAL A 53 1.77 -3.66 10.82
CA VAL A 53 1.26 -2.34 11.18
C VAL A 53 0.28 -2.40 12.34
N PHE A 54 -0.64 -3.38 12.39
CA PHE A 54 -1.56 -3.56 13.51
C PHE A 54 -0.82 -3.79 14.83
N VAL A 55 0.21 -4.63 14.82
CA VAL A 55 1.01 -4.91 16.04
C VAL A 55 1.83 -3.69 16.44
N GLU A 56 2.44 -3.00 15.49
CA GLU A 56 3.22 -1.77 15.73
C GLU A 56 2.36 -0.68 16.37
N ILE A 57 1.22 -0.35 15.78
CA ILE A 57 0.30 0.68 16.29
C ILE A 57 -0.27 0.28 17.65
N ALA A 58 -0.71 -0.97 17.82
CA ALA A 58 -1.22 -1.44 19.11
C ALA A 58 -0.17 -1.35 20.22
N ALA A 59 1.08 -1.64 19.89
CA ALA A 59 2.18 -1.57 20.85
C ALA A 59 2.57 -0.14 21.22
N ARG A 60 2.50 0.80 20.25
CA ARG A 60 2.92 2.18 20.43
C ARG A 60 1.83 3.07 21.04
N ASP A 61 0.62 3.02 20.47
CA ASP A 61 -0.41 4.02 20.71
C ASP A 61 -1.47 3.60 21.72
N PHE A 62 -1.53 2.30 22.10
CA PHE A 62 -2.54 1.76 23.03
C PHE A 62 -1.94 1.27 24.36
N GLN A 63 -0.88 1.92 24.82
CA GLN A 63 -0.30 1.64 26.14
C GLN A 63 -1.24 2.17 27.24
N ILE A 64 -1.21 1.53 28.41
CA ILE A 64 -1.84 2.05 29.63
C ILE A 64 -0.72 2.61 30.50
N GLU A 65 -0.90 3.84 30.98
CA GLU A 65 -0.04 4.58 31.90
C GLU A 65 1.24 3.84 32.32
N ASP A 66 2.38 4.23 31.73
CA ASP A 66 3.74 3.78 32.04
C ASP A 66 4.02 2.26 32.07
N ARG A 67 3.11 1.43 31.57
CA ARG A 67 3.31 -0.01 31.48
C ARG A 67 3.48 -0.45 30.03
N LYS A 68 4.60 -1.13 29.76
CA LYS A 68 4.80 -1.81 28.49
C LYS A 68 3.65 -2.79 28.21
N ILE A 69 2.99 -2.61 27.07
CA ILE A 69 1.85 -3.44 26.67
C ILE A 69 2.26 -4.92 26.55
N SER A 70 1.44 -5.84 27.08
CA SER A 70 1.69 -7.28 26.96
C SER A 70 1.24 -7.83 25.60
N ARG A 71 1.89 -8.90 25.12
CA ARG A 71 1.47 -9.62 23.93
C ARG A 71 0.01 -10.08 23.96
N SER A 72 -0.47 -10.50 25.11
CA SER A 72 -1.87 -10.89 25.28
C SER A 72 -2.82 -9.73 25.03
N ARG A 73 -2.47 -8.53 25.47
CA ARG A 73 -3.28 -7.35 25.23
C ARG A 73 -3.22 -6.90 23.77
N ILE A 74 -2.05 -6.93 23.14
CA ILE A 74 -1.92 -6.68 21.69
C ILE A 74 -2.81 -7.67 20.91
N ALA A 75 -2.80 -8.95 21.28
CA ALA A 75 -3.63 -9.96 20.65
C ALA A 75 -5.15 -9.66 20.78
N ILE A 76 -5.59 -9.19 21.95
CA ILE A 76 -6.99 -8.78 22.18
C ILE A 76 -7.36 -7.57 21.31
N ILE A 77 -6.50 -6.55 21.26
CA ILE A 77 -6.76 -5.31 20.51
C ILE A 77 -6.78 -5.57 19.00
N THR A 78 -5.85 -6.37 18.51
CA THR A 78 -5.66 -6.62 17.08
C THR A 78 -6.52 -7.76 16.52
N GLY A 79 -7.01 -8.65 17.38
CA GLY A 79 -7.67 -9.89 16.97
C GLY A 79 -6.72 -10.97 16.45
N LEU A 80 -5.39 -10.74 16.49
CA LEU A 80 -4.38 -11.71 16.10
C LEU A 80 -4.11 -12.72 17.23
N THR A 81 -3.59 -13.91 16.88
CA THR A 81 -3.16 -14.87 17.90
C THR A 81 -1.88 -14.39 18.61
N ARG A 82 -1.66 -14.79 19.87
CA ARG A 82 -0.43 -14.46 20.61
C ARG A 82 0.85 -14.93 19.88
N LYS A 83 0.78 -16.07 19.19
CA LYS A 83 1.87 -16.60 18.37
C LYS A 83 2.19 -15.67 17.20
N GLU A 84 1.14 -15.17 16.53
CA GLU A 84 1.30 -14.23 15.43
C GLU A 84 1.83 -12.87 15.91
N VAL A 85 1.34 -12.35 17.05
CA VAL A 85 1.88 -11.14 17.66
C VAL A 85 3.39 -11.29 17.95
N ALA A 86 3.80 -12.41 18.56
CA ALA A 86 5.22 -12.66 18.82
C ALA A 86 6.06 -12.67 17.55
N ARG A 87 5.57 -13.33 16.48
CA ARG A 87 6.22 -13.37 15.18
C ARG A 87 6.36 -11.96 14.56
N GLN A 88 5.32 -11.15 14.63
CA GLN A 88 5.35 -9.78 14.10
C GLN A 88 6.28 -8.86 14.90
N GLU A 89 6.33 -9.00 16.23
CA GLU A 89 7.29 -8.26 17.06
C GLU A 89 8.76 -8.63 16.72
N ASP A 90 9.03 -9.90 16.40
CA ASP A 90 10.36 -10.34 15.99
C ASP A 90 10.75 -9.74 14.63
N ILE A 91 9.80 -9.69 13.70
CA ILE A 91 9.97 -9.05 12.39
C ILE A 91 10.24 -7.54 12.56
N LEU A 92 9.48 -6.83 13.41
CA LEU A 92 9.70 -5.41 13.69
C LEU A 92 11.09 -5.15 14.28
N ARG A 93 11.53 -6.00 15.23
CA ARG A 93 12.86 -5.87 15.83
C ARG A 93 14.01 -6.14 14.86
N SER A 94 13.81 -7.05 13.91
CA SER A 94 14.86 -7.37 12.91
C SER A 94 15.01 -6.29 11.82
N GLY A 95 14.07 -5.33 11.71
CA GLY A 95 14.05 -4.34 10.64
C GLY A 95 13.83 -4.92 9.24
N GLN A 96 13.43 -6.21 9.14
CA GLN A 96 13.29 -6.92 7.87
C GLN A 96 11.83 -7.09 7.42
N ALA A 97 10.92 -6.31 7.98
CA ALA A 97 9.48 -6.45 7.75
C ALA A 97 9.10 -6.55 6.25
N LEU A 98 9.67 -5.70 5.40
CA LEU A 98 9.38 -5.71 3.98
C LEU A 98 10.11 -6.82 3.19
N ARG A 99 11.29 -7.27 3.64
CA ARG A 99 12.05 -8.34 2.95
C ARG A 99 11.44 -9.72 3.14
N MET A 100 10.84 -10.00 4.30
CA MET A 100 10.19 -11.29 4.56
C MET A 100 8.90 -11.48 3.78
N VAL A 101 8.26 -10.40 3.36
CA VAL A 101 7.00 -10.42 2.60
C VAL A 101 7.20 -10.87 1.15
N SER A 102 8.34 -10.54 0.53
CA SER A 102 8.62 -10.84 -0.88
C SER A 102 8.63 -12.34 -1.23
N ASN A 103 8.90 -13.22 -0.25
CA ASN A 103 8.92 -14.67 -0.45
C ASN A 103 7.53 -15.32 -0.53
N LEU A 104 6.46 -14.57 -0.27
CA LEU A 104 5.08 -15.07 -0.31
C LEU A 104 4.46 -15.00 -1.70
N ASN A 105 5.04 -14.23 -2.60
CA ASN A 105 4.50 -14.04 -3.94
C ASN A 105 4.74 -15.30 -4.80
N ARG A 106 3.65 -15.92 -5.25
CA ARG A 106 3.69 -17.13 -6.09
C ARG A 106 4.40 -16.89 -7.43
N VAL A 107 4.23 -15.71 -8.01
CA VAL A 107 4.92 -15.26 -9.24
C VAL A 107 6.43 -15.24 -9.01
N THR A 108 6.89 -14.63 -7.91
CA THR A 108 8.31 -14.56 -7.57
C THR A 108 8.91 -15.96 -7.39
N ARG A 109 8.19 -16.88 -6.74
CA ARG A 109 8.68 -18.26 -6.56
C ARG A 109 8.83 -19.02 -7.90
N VAL A 110 7.88 -18.84 -8.82
CA VAL A 110 7.96 -19.44 -10.16
C VAL A 110 9.15 -18.87 -10.93
N LEU A 111 9.34 -17.55 -10.90
CA LEU A 111 10.49 -16.90 -11.57
C LEU A 111 11.82 -17.34 -10.95
N GLN A 112 11.92 -17.38 -9.62
CA GLN A 112 13.12 -17.89 -8.94
C GLN A 112 13.41 -19.35 -9.31
N GLY A 113 12.37 -20.21 -9.30
CA GLY A 113 12.52 -21.59 -9.73
C GLY A 113 13.01 -21.72 -11.17
N TRP A 114 12.54 -20.85 -12.06
CA TRP A 114 13.00 -20.86 -13.47
C TRP A 114 14.48 -20.51 -13.62
N HIS A 115 15.02 -19.66 -12.72
CA HIS A 115 16.42 -19.23 -12.76
C HIS A 115 17.38 -20.08 -11.92
N SER A 116 16.88 -20.83 -10.93
CA SER A 116 17.73 -21.51 -9.97
C SER A 116 17.57 -23.03 -9.93
N ASP A 117 16.46 -23.56 -10.44
CA ASP A 117 16.21 -25.01 -10.38
C ASP A 117 16.86 -25.70 -11.59
N PRO A 118 17.77 -26.67 -11.36
CA PRO A 118 18.47 -27.41 -12.43
C PRO A 118 17.53 -28.08 -13.44
N ALA A 119 16.29 -28.39 -13.09
CA ALA A 119 15.31 -28.95 -14.02
C ALA A 119 14.83 -27.95 -15.08
N PHE A 120 15.02 -26.65 -14.85
CA PHE A 120 14.52 -25.57 -15.72
C PHE A 120 15.65 -24.61 -16.17
N THR A 121 16.91 -24.93 -15.82
CA THR A 121 18.09 -24.22 -16.26
C THR A 121 18.95 -25.09 -17.19
N GLY A 122 19.53 -24.48 -18.19
CA GLY A 122 20.46 -25.09 -19.10
C GLY A 122 21.93 -24.97 -18.64
N PRO A 123 22.87 -25.30 -19.51
CA PRO A 123 24.30 -25.08 -19.27
C PRO A 123 24.55 -23.63 -18.85
N TYR A 124 25.46 -23.45 -17.91
CA TYR A 124 25.84 -22.14 -17.33
C TYR A 124 24.72 -21.44 -16.50
N GLY A 125 23.69 -22.19 -16.05
CA GLY A 125 22.63 -21.65 -15.21
C GLY A 125 21.64 -20.69 -15.91
N MET A 126 21.63 -20.69 -17.25
CA MET A 126 20.67 -19.89 -18.00
C MET A 126 19.29 -20.56 -18.02
N PRO A 127 18.18 -19.81 -17.78
CA PRO A 127 16.84 -20.36 -17.89
C PRO A 127 16.56 -20.95 -19.26
N LEU A 128 15.96 -22.13 -19.27
CA LEU A 128 15.55 -22.79 -20.51
C LEU A 128 14.32 -22.09 -21.10
N GLU A 129 14.22 -22.10 -22.44
CA GLU A 129 12.93 -21.87 -23.10
C GLU A 129 12.05 -23.10 -22.89
N LEU A 130 10.86 -22.91 -22.30
CA LEU A 130 9.99 -24.01 -21.91
C LEU A 130 8.75 -24.08 -22.80
N PRO A 131 8.39 -25.24 -23.36
CA PRO A 131 7.05 -25.44 -23.91
C PRO A 131 6.01 -25.35 -22.78
N PHE A 132 4.76 -25.08 -23.12
CA PHE A 132 3.70 -25.02 -22.08
C PHE A 132 3.55 -26.35 -21.35
N GLU A 133 3.42 -27.46 -22.10
CA GLU A 133 3.45 -28.83 -21.58
C GLU A 133 4.45 -29.66 -22.37
N SER A 134 5.01 -30.65 -21.74
CA SER A 134 5.91 -31.61 -22.37
C SER A 134 5.82 -32.94 -21.66
N SER A 135 6.06 -34.02 -22.40
CA SER A 135 6.29 -35.36 -21.84
C SER A 135 7.60 -35.45 -21.06
N SER A 136 8.54 -34.53 -21.29
CA SER A 136 9.76 -34.36 -20.48
C SER A 136 9.46 -33.51 -19.22
N ALA A 137 10.30 -33.63 -18.21
CA ALA A 137 10.15 -32.90 -16.93
C ALA A 137 10.24 -31.38 -17.08
N SER A 138 10.85 -30.87 -18.16
CA SER A 138 11.11 -29.45 -18.37
C SER A 138 10.00 -28.80 -19.20
N SER A 139 8.93 -28.36 -18.52
CA SER A 139 7.83 -27.60 -19.12
C SER A 139 7.41 -26.46 -18.20
N PHE A 140 6.75 -25.42 -18.75
CA PHE A 140 6.21 -24.33 -17.94
C PHE A 140 5.18 -24.83 -16.93
N ALA A 141 4.31 -25.74 -17.32
CA ALA A 141 3.35 -26.35 -16.39
C ALA A 141 4.05 -27.13 -15.28
N GLY A 142 5.12 -27.85 -15.58
CA GLY A 142 5.97 -28.54 -14.60
C GLY A 142 6.62 -27.55 -13.61
N LEU A 143 7.15 -26.45 -14.11
CA LEU A 143 7.71 -25.37 -13.30
C LEU A 143 6.67 -24.80 -12.31
N VAL A 144 5.47 -24.47 -12.80
CA VAL A 144 4.40 -23.91 -11.94
C VAL A 144 3.97 -24.91 -10.88
N ARG A 145 3.74 -26.18 -11.24
CA ARG A 145 3.37 -27.24 -10.29
C ARG A 145 4.42 -27.44 -9.20
N LYS A 146 5.72 -27.35 -9.56
CA LYS A 146 6.83 -27.53 -8.61
C LYS A 146 6.99 -26.33 -7.65
N HIS A 147 6.84 -25.12 -8.13
CA HIS A 147 7.18 -23.90 -7.36
C HIS A 147 5.95 -23.12 -6.86
N SER A 148 4.76 -23.38 -7.37
CA SER A 148 3.53 -22.67 -6.99
C SER A 148 2.37 -23.59 -6.51
N GLY A 149 2.56 -24.91 -6.54
CA GLY A 149 1.59 -25.88 -6.01
C GLY A 149 0.28 -25.91 -6.79
N ASP A 150 -0.80 -25.45 -6.15
CA ASP A 150 -2.19 -25.55 -6.62
C ASP A 150 -2.61 -24.51 -7.70
N MET A 151 -1.69 -23.68 -8.17
CA MET A 151 -2.02 -22.68 -9.20
C MET A 151 -2.18 -23.32 -10.57
N ALA A 152 -3.23 -22.88 -11.30
CA ALA A 152 -3.42 -23.25 -12.68
C ALA A 152 -2.27 -22.70 -13.55
N PRO A 153 -1.47 -23.58 -14.22
CA PRO A 153 -0.32 -23.12 -15.01
C PRO A 153 -0.67 -22.12 -16.11
N ARG A 154 -1.85 -22.25 -16.72
CA ARG A 154 -2.31 -21.32 -17.77
C ARG A 154 -2.53 -19.92 -17.21
N ALA A 155 -3.22 -19.81 -16.08
CA ALA A 155 -3.46 -18.51 -15.43
C ALA A 155 -2.14 -17.84 -14.99
N MET A 156 -1.18 -18.62 -14.50
CA MET A 156 0.16 -18.13 -14.17
C MET A 156 0.88 -17.61 -15.40
N LEU A 157 0.83 -18.32 -16.51
CA LEU A 157 1.46 -17.91 -17.77
C LEU A 157 0.85 -16.61 -18.31
N ASP A 158 -0.48 -16.54 -18.36
CA ASP A 158 -1.20 -15.37 -18.85
C ASP A 158 -0.84 -14.12 -18.02
N GLU A 159 -0.71 -14.28 -16.70
CA GLU A 159 -0.27 -13.19 -15.82
C GLU A 159 1.19 -12.79 -16.06
N LEU A 160 2.11 -13.73 -16.20
CA LEU A 160 3.52 -13.47 -16.47
C LEU A 160 3.74 -12.77 -17.83
N ILE A 161 2.94 -13.11 -18.84
CA ILE A 161 2.93 -12.43 -20.13
C ILE A 161 2.36 -11.02 -19.98
N ARG A 162 1.23 -10.86 -19.25
CA ARG A 162 0.58 -9.57 -19.00
C ARG A 162 1.52 -8.57 -18.34
N ILE A 163 2.32 -9.01 -17.38
CA ILE A 163 3.31 -8.16 -16.68
C ILE A 163 4.63 -8.03 -17.44
N GLY A 164 4.78 -8.69 -18.58
CA GLY A 164 5.91 -8.53 -19.50
C GLY A 164 7.22 -9.18 -19.03
N VAL A 165 7.17 -10.14 -18.11
CA VAL A 165 8.36 -10.88 -17.65
C VAL A 165 8.57 -12.19 -18.38
N VAL A 166 7.57 -12.66 -19.13
CA VAL A 166 7.64 -13.83 -20.01
C VAL A 166 7.17 -13.46 -21.40
N GLN A 167 7.81 -14.01 -22.41
CA GLN A 167 7.46 -13.84 -23.81
C GLN A 167 7.37 -15.20 -24.50
N GLN A 168 6.40 -15.33 -25.40
CA GLN A 168 6.35 -16.48 -26.30
C GLN A 168 7.35 -16.30 -27.44
N THR A 169 8.10 -17.34 -27.72
CA THR A 169 9.07 -17.38 -28.84
C THR A 169 8.38 -17.75 -30.16
N ALA A 170 9.05 -17.53 -31.28
CA ALA A 170 8.54 -17.93 -32.58
C ALA A 170 8.30 -19.46 -32.72
N ALA A 171 9.03 -20.26 -31.94
CA ALA A 171 8.87 -21.71 -31.87
C ALA A 171 7.70 -22.16 -30.94
N GLY A 172 6.93 -21.22 -30.37
CA GLY A 172 5.82 -21.51 -29.47
C GLY A 172 6.21 -21.83 -28.02
N ALA A 173 7.51 -21.82 -27.70
CA ALA A 173 8.00 -21.96 -26.33
C ALA A 173 7.91 -20.61 -25.59
N PHE A 174 8.15 -20.62 -24.28
CA PHE A 174 8.14 -19.45 -23.42
C PHE A 174 9.54 -19.21 -22.86
N LYS A 175 10.00 -17.97 -22.91
CA LYS A 175 11.24 -17.52 -22.31
C LYS A 175 11.01 -16.47 -21.25
N VAL A 176 11.74 -16.54 -20.17
CA VAL A 176 11.74 -15.52 -19.13
C VAL A 176 12.65 -14.37 -19.54
N LEU A 177 12.18 -13.12 -19.37
CA LEU A 177 12.89 -11.91 -19.75
C LEU A 177 13.56 -11.22 -18.55
N ALA A 178 13.09 -11.48 -17.33
CA ALA A 178 13.60 -10.84 -16.10
C ALA A 178 13.53 -11.77 -14.91
N GLN A 179 14.52 -11.66 -14.02
CA GLN A 179 14.58 -12.45 -12.76
C GLN A 179 13.56 -12.01 -11.72
N ALA A 180 13.08 -10.78 -11.81
CA ALA A 180 12.08 -10.22 -10.94
C ALA A 180 11.16 -9.29 -11.73
N TYR A 181 9.91 -9.19 -11.27
CA TYR A 181 9.02 -8.18 -11.78
C TYR A 181 9.49 -6.80 -11.31
N ILE A 182 9.96 -5.98 -12.26
CA ILE A 182 10.24 -4.57 -12.04
C ILE A 182 9.13 -3.80 -12.77
N PRO A 183 8.25 -3.09 -12.07
CA PRO A 183 7.23 -2.25 -12.71
C PRO A 183 7.91 -1.24 -13.63
N ARG A 184 7.60 -1.27 -14.93
CA ARG A 184 8.23 -0.40 -15.93
C ARG A 184 7.88 1.08 -15.75
N ASP A 185 6.80 1.38 -15.04
CA ASP A 185 6.19 2.72 -15.00
C ASP A 185 6.36 3.44 -13.64
N PHE A 186 7.00 2.82 -12.64
CA PHE A 186 7.22 3.45 -11.35
C PHE A 186 8.70 3.68 -11.06
N HIS A 187 9.07 4.96 -11.04
CA HIS A 187 10.35 5.36 -10.46
C HIS A 187 10.30 5.16 -8.93
N PRO A 188 11.35 4.63 -8.27
CA PRO A 188 11.36 4.45 -6.81
C PRO A 188 10.93 5.69 -6.03
N ASP A 189 11.39 6.86 -6.44
CA ASP A 189 11.03 8.15 -5.83
C ASP A 189 9.53 8.49 -5.94
N ALA A 190 8.85 7.96 -6.98
CA ALA A 190 7.42 8.15 -7.15
C ALA A 190 6.60 7.30 -6.16
N LEU A 191 7.09 6.10 -5.80
CA LEU A 191 6.46 5.25 -4.77
C LEU A 191 6.65 5.83 -3.38
N GLU A 192 7.84 6.33 -3.05
CA GLU A 192 8.10 6.99 -1.79
C GLU A 192 7.21 8.23 -1.63
N ARG A 193 7.17 9.09 -2.64
CA ARG A 193 6.30 10.28 -2.68
C ARG A 193 4.82 9.91 -2.57
N PHE A 194 4.36 8.86 -3.25
CA PHE A 194 3.00 8.36 -3.12
C PHE A 194 2.68 7.97 -1.68
N GLY A 195 3.57 7.23 -1.02
CA GLY A 195 3.42 6.86 0.38
C GLY A 195 3.34 8.07 1.31
N GLU A 196 4.26 9.02 1.17
CA GLU A 196 4.30 10.24 1.99
C GLU A 196 3.05 11.11 1.81
N VAL A 197 2.67 11.42 0.57
CA VAL A 197 1.53 12.30 0.29
C VAL A 197 0.21 11.72 0.81
N VAL A 198 -0.02 10.43 0.58
CA VAL A 198 -1.24 9.76 1.07
C VAL A 198 -1.23 9.65 2.58
N HIS A 199 -0.09 9.34 3.20
CA HIS A 199 0.07 9.32 4.64
C HIS A 199 -0.27 10.67 5.27
N ASP A 200 0.32 11.77 4.79
CA ASP A 200 0.11 13.11 5.36
C ASP A 200 -1.34 13.57 5.23
N PHE A 201 -1.99 13.23 4.11
CA PHE A 201 -3.40 13.50 3.90
C PHE A 201 -4.27 12.72 4.92
N ILE A 202 -4.03 11.43 5.10
CA ILE A 202 -4.78 10.60 6.06
C ILE A 202 -4.54 11.07 7.49
N CYS A 203 -3.30 11.40 7.87
CA CYS A 203 -2.98 11.93 9.19
C CYS A 203 -3.65 13.30 9.47
N THR A 204 -3.90 14.10 8.44
CA THR A 204 -4.68 15.34 8.58
C THR A 204 -6.13 15.07 8.92
N TYR A 205 -6.76 14.11 8.22
CA TYR A 205 -8.13 13.67 8.51
C TYR A 205 -8.25 13.02 9.89
N GLU A 206 -7.34 12.11 10.23
CA GLU A 206 -7.29 11.46 11.54
C GLU A 206 -7.20 12.50 12.65
N PHE A 207 -6.27 13.45 12.55
CA PHE A 207 -6.16 14.55 13.51
C PHE A 207 -7.48 15.31 13.63
N ASN A 208 -8.12 15.68 12.52
CA ASN A 208 -9.38 16.43 12.53
C ASN A 208 -10.54 15.64 13.13
N MET A 209 -10.54 14.31 13.00
CA MET A 209 -11.54 13.43 13.62
C MET A 209 -11.39 13.33 15.16
N TYR A 210 -10.16 13.31 15.66
CA TYR A 210 -9.86 13.02 17.07
C TYR A 210 -9.26 14.21 17.85
N LYS A 211 -9.18 15.38 17.24
CA LYS A 211 -8.53 16.57 17.81
C LYS A 211 -9.13 17.10 19.13
N GLY A 212 -10.32 16.65 19.55
CA GLY A 212 -11.04 17.20 20.68
C GLY A 212 -11.29 18.71 20.53
N PRO A 213 -10.97 19.55 21.53
CA PRO A 213 -11.17 21.00 21.51
C PRO A 213 -10.14 21.75 20.65
N SER A 214 -9.09 21.09 20.15
CA SER A 214 -8.05 21.72 19.34
C SER A 214 -8.59 22.24 18.01
N PRO A 215 -8.04 23.34 17.43
CA PRO A 215 -8.46 23.80 16.11
C PRO A 215 -8.15 22.75 15.03
N SER A 216 -9.01 22.63 14.05
CA SER A 216 -8.79 21.73 12.90
C SER A 216 -7.61 22.19 12.06
N ARG A 217 -6.86 21.24 11.53
CA ARG A 217 -5.96 21.50 10.40
C ARG A 217 -6.79 21.89 9.18
N PHE A 218 -6.21 22.71 8.33
CA PHE A 218 -6.89 23.12 7.08
C PHE A 218 -7.09 21.90 6.20
N GLU A 219 -8.36 21.64 5.87
CA GLU A 219 -8.78 20.58 4.97
C GLU A 219 -10.09 21.04 4.31
N ARG A 220 -10.03 21.31 3.03
CA ARG A 220 -11.17 21.80 2.25
C ARG A 220 -11.19 21.16 0.88
N LYS A 221 -12.40 20.94 0.38
CA LYS A 221 -12.67 20.38 -0.94
C LYS A 221 -13.72 21.22 -1.64
N VAL A 222 -13.47 21.53 -2.90
CA VAL A 222 -14.44 22.15 -3.81
C VAL A 222 -14.62 21.19 -4.98
N PHE A 223 -15.85 20.98 -5.40
CA PHE A 223 -16.16 20.11 -6.53
C PHE A 223 -17.48 20.61 -7.20
N ALA A 224 -17.65 20.22 -8.45
CA ALA A 224 -18.88 20.47 -9.19
C ALA A 224 -19.82 19.27 -8.94
N ASP A 225 -20.96 19.51 -8.28
CA ASP A 225 -21.93 18.46 -7.93
C ASP A 225 -22.50 17.78 -9.17
N ASP A 226 -22.83 18.58 -10.21
CA ASP A 226 -23.36 18.09 -11.47
C ASP A 226 -22.29 17.80 -12.52
N GLY A 227 -21.00 17.86 -12.13
CA GLY A 227 -19.87 17.72 -13.02
C GLY A 227 -19.59 18.94 -13.89
N LEU A 228 -18.46 18.90 -14.59
CA LEU A 228 -18.11 19.87 -15.64
C LEU A 228 -18.22 19.20 -17.00
N ARG A 229 -18.62 19.97 -18.01
CA ARG A 229 -18.58 19.49 -19.40
C ARG A 229 -17.14 19.16 -19.79
N GLU A 230 -16.93 18.07 -20.52
CA GLU A 230 -15.61 17.56 -20.89
C GLU A 230 -14.77 18.61 -21.64
N GLU A 231 -15.41 19.41 -22.47
CA GLU A 231 -14.73 20.47 -23.23
C GLU A 231 -14.11 21.59 -22.34
N LEU A 232 -14.57 21.72 -21.09
CA LEU A 232 -14.03 22.68 -20.12
C LEU A 232 -12.83 22.16 -19.36
N MET A 233 -12.57 20.84 -19.39
CA MET A 233 -11.50 20.22 -18.62
C MET A 233 -10.11 20.81 -18.92
N PRO A 234 -9.71 21.07 -20.18
CA PRO A 234 -8.41 21.70 -20.46
C PRO A 234 -8.26 23.09 -19.84
N ALA A 235 -9.32 23.90 -19.88
CA ALA A 235 -9.33 25.25 -19.29
C ALA A 235 -9.28 25.18 -17.75
N PHE A 236 -10.01 24.24 -17.16
CA PHE A 236 -9.99 23.98 -15.72
C PHE A 236 -8.62 23.50 -15.25
N ASP A 237 -7.97 22.58 -15.96
CA ASP A 237 -6.62 22.12 -15.67
C ASP A 237 -5.58 23.26 -15.73
N ALA A 238 -5.68 24.11 -16.74
CA ALA A 238 -4.81 25.27 -16.87
C ALA A 238 -4.99 26.26 -15.68
N LEU A 239 -6.23 26.52 -15.29
CA LEU A 239 -6.57 27.36 -14.14
C LEU A 239 -5.99 26.77 -12.84
N LEU A 240 -6.19 25.47 -12.60
CA LEU A 240 -5.69 24.79 -11.41
C LEU A 240 -4.17 24.79 -11.32
N LYS A 241 -3.49 24.52 -12.44
CA LYS A 241 -2.02 24.57 -12.49
C LYS A 241 -1.51 25.96 -12.16
N ALA A 242 -2.08 27.00 -12.77
CA ALA A 242 -1.67 28.37 -12.53
C ALA A 242 -1.90 28.83 -11.08
N LYS A 243 -3.11 28.62 -10.56
CA LYS A 243 -3.50 29.06 -9.21
C LYS A 243 -2.86 28.19 -8.13
N GLY A 244 -2.83 26.87 -8.31
CA GLY A 244 -2.20 25.93 -7.37
C GLY A 244 -0.71 26.16 -7.26
N HIS A 245 -0.01 26.40 -8.37
CA HIS A 245 1.41 26.68 -8.37
C HIS A 245 1.72 28.04 -7.68
N ALA A 246 0.98 29.08 -7.99
CA ALA A 246 1.14 30.39 -7.34
C ALA A 246 0.95 30.28 -5.81
N PHE A 247 -0.08 29.58 -5.36
CA PHE A 247 -0.35 29.33 -3.96
C PHE A 247 0.81 28.58 -3.26
N LEU A 248 1.31 27.50 -3.89
CA LEU A 248 2.40 26.73 -3.32
C LEU A 248 3.70 27.55 -3.24
N ILE A 249 3.98 28.40 -4.22
CA ILE A 249 5.13 29.31 -4.19
C ILE A 249 4.99 30.33 -3.03
N GLU A 250 3.81 30.90 -2.84
CA GLU A 250 3.56 31.85 -1.74
C GLU A 250 3.83 31.18 -0.38
N ILE A 251 3.29 29.99 -0.15
CA ILE A 251 3.51 29.26 1.09
C ILE A 251 4.99 28.85 1.25
N HIS A 252 5.64 28.39 0.18
CA HIS A 252 7.07 28.07 0.21
C HIS A 252 7.93 29.27 0.62
N ASN A 253 7.68 30.40 0.01
CA ASN A 253 8.41 31.64 0.33
C ASN A 253 8.22 32.06 1.79
N TRP A 254 6.98 31.93 2.31
CA TRP A 254 6.71 32.21 3.70
C TRP A 254 7.47 31.27 4.65
N ILE A 255 7.44 29.96 4.39
CA ILE A 255 8.17 28.96 5.18
C ILE A 255 9.68 29.27 5.18
N THR A 256 10.26 29.48 4.00
CA THR A 256 11.71 29.78 3.83
C THR A 256 12.13 31.02 4.58
N ALA A 257 11.30 32.08 4.58
CA ALA A 257 11.55 33.27 5.32
C ALA A 257 11.59 33.03 6.84
N GLN A 258 10.70 32.17 7.37
CA GLN A 258 10.69 31.78 8.78
C GLN A 258 11.91 30.94 9.16
N GLU A 259 12.29 29.98 8.31
CA GLU A 259 13.47 29.13 8.54
C GLU A 259 14.76 29.96 8.59
N SER A 260 14.90 30.91 7.69
CA SER A 260 16.06 31.82 7.64
C SER A 260 16.16 32.72 8.86
N SER A 261 15.04 33.21 9.39
CA SER A 261 14.99 34.06 10.57
C SER A 261 15.40 33.33 11.87
N VAL A 262 15.19 32.03 11.93
CA VAL A 262 15.44 31.18 13.10
C VAL A 262 16.89 30.67 13.16
N ALA A 263 17.66 30.73 12.07
CA ALA A 263 19.07 30.35 12.05
C ALA A 263 19.94 31.21 13.00
N SER A 264 19.46 32.40 13.39
CA SER A 264 20.14 33.33 14.25
C SER A 264 19.77 33.28 15.74
N THR A 265 18.70 32.60 16.13
CA THR A 265 18.19 32.65 17.51
C THR A 265 17.59 31.31 17.98
N ASN A 266 18.35 30.59 18.81
CA ASN A 266 17.89 29.57 19.74
C ASN A 266 17.64 28.13 19.19
N LYS A 267 18.65 27.27 19.36
CA LYS A 267 18.61 25.81 19.12
C LYS A 267 17.61 25.00 20.00
N ALA A 268 16.95 25.63 20.97
CA ALA A 268 16.17 24.97 22.02
C ALA A 268 14.65 24.87 21.73
N LYS A 269 14.12 25.49 20.68
CA LYS A 269 12.69 25.42 20.37
C LYS A 269 12.34 24.17 19.54
N LYS A 270 11.30 23.44 19.99
CA LYS A 270 10.76 22.29 19.28
C LYS A 270 10.34 22.67 17.86
N ARG A 271 10.90 22.01 16.85
CA ARG A 271 10.52 22.16 15.44
C ARG A 271 9.47 21.11 15.07
N ILE A 272 8.52 21.49 14.24
CA ILE A 272 7.44 20.61 13.75
C ILE A 272 7.57 20.55 12.22
N LYS A 273 7.70 19.35 11.66
CA LYS A 273 7.58 19.12 10.21
C LYS A 273 6.14 19.44 9.79
N THR A 274 5.96 20.36 8.87
CA THR A 274 4.66 20.76 8.35
C THR A 274 4.76 21.12 6.89
N GLY A 275 3.63 21.10 6.18
CA GLY A 275 3.55 21.44 4.78
C GLY A 275 2.11 21.57 4.32
N VAL A 276 1.92 21.87 3.05
CA VAL A 276 0.63 21.91 2.38
C VAL A 276 0.72 21.17 1.05
N GLY A 277 -0.30 20.39 0.72
CA GLY A 277 -0.45 19.71 -0.57
C GLY A 277 -1.74 20.14 -1.26
N VAL A 278 -1.68 20.29 -2.57
CA VAL A 278 -2.84 20.55 -3.43
C VAL A 278 -2.95 19.41 -4.45
N TYR A 279 -4.14 18.88 -4.64
CA TYR A 279 -4.37 17.80 -5.60
C TYR A 279 -5.66 18.06 -6.39
N HIS A 280 -5.65 17.63 -7.65
CA HIS A 280 -6.81 17.59 -8.53
C HIS A 280 -7.35 16.16 -8.59
N PHE A 281 -8.65 16.01 -8.55
CA PHE A 281 -9.30 14.72 -8.74
C PHE A 281 -10.36 14.81 -9.82
N VAL A 282 -10.47 13.75 -10.60
CA VAL A 282 -11.56 13.50 -11.52
C VAL A 282 -12.26 12.23 -11.04
N SER A 283 -13.53 12.34 -10.69
CA SER A 283 -14.34 11.17 -10.35
C SER A 283 -14.96 10.65 -11.65
N SER A 284 -14.52 9.46 -12.08
CA SER A 284 -15.34 8.71 -13.04
C SER A 284 -16.61 8.26 -12.31
N SER A 285 -17.76 8.54 -12.87
CA SER A 285 -19.02 7.91 -12.45
C SER A 285 -18.86 6.41 -12.66
N ASP A 286 -18.70 5.64 -11.54
CA ASP A 286 -18.80 4.19 -11.55
C ASP A 286 -20.25 3.74 -11.66
#